data_5b2d2153c66086573fc1140600a99616
#
_entry.id   5b2d2153c66086573fc1140600a99616
#
_cell.length_a   1.000
_cell.length_b   1.000
_cell.length_c   1.000
_cell.angle_alpha   90.00
_cell.angle_beta   90.00
_cell.angle_gamma   90.00
#
_symmetry.space_group_name_H-M   'P 1'
#
loop_
_entity.id
_entity.type
_entity.pdbx_description
1 polymer ?
#
loop_
_entity_poly.entity_id
_entity_poly.type
_entity_poly.pdbx_seq_one_letter_code
_entity_poly.pdbx_strand_id
1 'polypeptide(L)'
;MVLAAGGGRRIGGPKALLRQGDRLMVDRAVDVLTEAGCAPVVVVLGAGAAQVQATADLAGATVVVNDAWATGMGSSLRAGLAALEDTDAEAVVVLLVDMPGVTAGAVRRVAALPYRQALVCATYGGLRGHPMLFGRDHWSGIATLAKVDVGARPYLMARTGQVLEVACDGVATGADIDTPEEAADWGISVPAPRQPTPS
;
A
#
# COMPACT_ATOMS: atom_id res chain seq x y z
N MET A 1 -0.17 5.18 5.04
CA MET A 1 -0.36 5.42 3.60
C MET A 1 -0.66 4.11 2.89
N VAL A 2 -1.68 4.08 2.02
CA VAL A 2 -2.02 2.94 1.16
C VAL A 2 -1.61 3.26 -0.28
N LEU A 3 -0.83 2.39 -0.91
CA LEU A 3 -0.56 2.46 -2.35
C LEU A 3 -1.58 1.59 -3.10
N ALA A 4 -2.49 2.24 -3.82
CA ALA A 4 -3.64 1.62 -4.49
C ALA A 4 -3.78 2.07 -5.96
N ALA A 5 -2.67 2.48 -6.58
CA ALA A 5 -2.69 3.09 -7.91
C ALA A 5 -2.55 2.09 -9.08
N GLY A 6 -2.22 0.83 -8.79
CA GLY A 6 -1.90 -0.18 -9.79
C GLY A 6 -3.08 -0.60 -10.67
N GLY A 7 -2.82 -0.79 -11.98
CA GLY A 7 -3.85 -1.16 -12.98
C GLY A 7 -4.28 -2.63 -12.95
N GLY A 8 -3.57 -3.51 -12.24
CA GLY A 8 -3.94 -4.92 -12.08
C GLY A 8 -4.14 -5.68 -13.40
N ARG A 9 -3.23 -5.54 -14.36
CA ARG A 9 -3.39 -6.10 -15.71
C ARG A 9 -3.64 -7.62 -15.74
N ARG A 10 -2.95 -8.37 -14.86
CA ARG A 10 -3.06 -9.83 -14.78
C ARG A 10 -4.38 -10.26 -14.13
N ILE A 11 -4.88 -9.49 -13.18
CA ILE A 11 -6.13 -9.78 -12.46
C ILE A 11 -7.36 -9.16 -13.12
N GLY A 12 -7.20 -8.42 -14.22
CA GLY A 12 -8.31 -7.89 -15.02
C GLY A 12 -8.81 -6.50 -14.62
N GLY A 13 -8.16 -5.80 -13.70
CA GLY A 13 -8.53 -4.43 -13.32
C GLY A 13 -7.86 -3.93 -12.05
N PRO A 14 -8.13 -2.66 -11.67
CA PRO A 14 -7.51 -2.05 -10.49
C PRO A 14 -7.77 -2.87 -9.22
N LYS A 15 -6.71 -3.30 -8.55
CA LYS A 15 -6.80 -4.12 -7.33
C LYS A 15 -7.57 -3.42 -6.19
N ALA A 16 -7.58 -2.09 -6.19
CA ALA A 16 -8.38 -1.29 -5.25
C ALA A 16 -9.89 -1.61 -5.31
N LEU A 17 -10.39 -2.03 -6.48
CA LEU A 17 -11.80 -2.36 -6.73
C LEU A 17 -12.15 -3.84 -6.49
N LEU A 18 -11.19 -4.69 -6.20
CA LEU A 18 -11.45 -6.07 -5.82
C LEU A 18 -12.24 -6.10 -4.50
N ARG A 19 -13.06 -7.15 -4.32
CA ARG A 19 -13.90 -7.28 -3.13
C ARG A 19 -13.59 -8.55 -2.37
N GLN A 20 -13.47 -8.42 -1.05
CA GLN A 20 -13.51 -9.55 -0.14
C GLN A 20 -14.79 -9.43 0.71
N GLY A 21 -15.77 -10.30 0.46
CA GLY A 21 -17.14 -10.09 0.95
C GLY A 21 -17.71 -8.78 0.41
N ASP A 22 -18.26 -7.96 1.29
CA ASP A 22 -18.89 -6.67 0.94
C ASP A 22 -17.90 -5.49 0.91
N ARG A 23 -16.64 -5.69 1.31
CA ARG A 23 -15.64 -4.62 1.40
C ARG A 23 -14.71 -4.61 0.19
N LEU A 24 -14.41 -3.42 -0.32
CA LEU A 24 -13.33 -3.24 -1.30
C LEU A 24 -11.96 -3.44 -0.63
N MET A 25 -10.98 -3.87 -1.41
CA MET A 25 -9.61 -4.04 -0.91
C MET A 25 -9.02 -2.72 -0.41
N VAL A 26 -9.36 -1.60 -1.06
CA VAL A 26 -8.90 -0.27 -0.61
C VAL A 26 -9.53 0.12 0.73
N ASP A 27 -10.82 -0.16 0.95
CA ASP A 27 -11.50 0.12 2.23
C ASP A 27 -10.83 -0.68 3.35
N ARG A 28 -10.58 -1.97 3.12
CA ARG A 28 -9.90 -2.83 4.09
C ARG A 28 -8.50 -2.33 4.45
N ALA A 29 -7.74 -1.87 3.45
CA ALA A 29 -6.40 -1.33 3.70
C ALA A 29 -6.45 -0.04 4.54
N VAL A 30 -7.46 0.80 4.34
CA VAL A 30 -7.72 1.99 5.18
C VAL A 30 -8.11 1.57 6.58
N ASP A 31 -9.04 0.62 6.74
CA ASP A 31 -9.47 0.08 8.03
C ASP A 31 -8.27 -0.45 8.84
N VAL A 32 -7.41 -1.25 8.21
CA VAL A 32 -6.20 -1.81 8.84
C VAL A 32 -5.27 -0.74 9.40
N LEU A 33 -5.04 0.35 8.64
CA LEU A 33 -4.21 1.47 9.11
C LEU A 33 -4.89 2.25 10.24
N THR A 34 -6.19 2.50 10.11
CA THR A 34 -6.98 3.24 11.12
C THR A 34 -7.06 2.47 12.43
N GLU A 35 -7.36 1.16 12.38
CA GLU A 35 -7.36 0.27 13.55
C GLU A 35 -5.99 0.16 14.22
N ALA A 36 -4.93 0.31 13.45
CA ALA A 36 -3.58 0.34 13.99
C ALA A 36 -3.21 1.67 14.65
N GLY A 37 -4.06 2.69 14.56
CA GLY A 37 -3.82 4.03 15.12
C GLY A 37 -3.00 4.94 14.22
N CYS A 38 -2.86 4.62 12.92
CA CYS A 38 -2.17 5.49 11.97
C CYS A 38 -3.03 6.71 11.61
N ALA A 39 -2.47 7.92 11.74
CA ALA A 39 -3.11 9.17 11.32
C ALA A 39 -2.03 10.19 10.89
N PRO A 40 -2.28 11.01 9.85
CA PRO A 40 -3.37 10.87 8.88
C PRO A 40 -3.21 9.62 7.99
N VAL A 41 -4.33 9.11 7.46
CA VAL A 41 -4.30 8.06 6.44
C VAL A 41 -4.31 8.70 5.05
N VAL A 42 -3.33 8.38 4.23
CA VAL A 42 -3.23 8.81 2.82
C VAL A 42 -3.46 7.61 1.92
N VAL A 43 -4.32 7.76 0.92
CA VAL A 43 -4.59 6.73 -0.11
C VAL A 43 -4.16 7.27 -1.46
N VAL A 44 -3.19 6.60 -2.10
CA VAL A 44 -2.73 6.97 -3.43
C VAL A 44 -3.44 6.12 -4.47
N LEU A 45 -4.27 6.76 -5.29
CA LEU A 45 -5.01 6.16 -6.39
C LEU A 45 -4.35 6.47 -7.74
N GLY A 46 -4.68 5.71 -8.77
CA GLY A 46 -4.20 5.88 -10.14
C GLY A 46 -5.16 5.27 -11.13
N ALA A 47 -4.90 4.05 -11.60
CA ALA A 47 -5.81 3.34 -12.49
C ALA A 47 -7.21 3.25 -11.89
N GLY A 48 -8.22 3.71 -12.63
CA GLY A 48 -9.61 3.69 -12.17
C GLY A 48 -9.93 4.60 -10.99
N ALA A 49 -9.10 5.62 -10.69
CA ALA A 49 -9.27 6.50 -9.53
C ALA A 49 -10.69 7.05 -9.38
N ALA A 50 -11.31 7.52 -10.46
CA ALA A 50 -12.69 8.04 -10.42
C ALA A 50 -13.69 6.96 -9.99
N GLN A 51 -13.53 5.72 -10.45
CA GLN A 51 -14.40 4.63 -10.04
C GLN A 51 -14.17 4.24 -8.58
N VAL A 52 -12.92 4.20 -8.13
CA VAL A 52 -12.60 3.93 -6.71
C VAL A 52 -13.24 4.99 -5.82
N GLN A 53 -13.06 6.29 -6.13
CA GLN A 53 -13.64 7.38 -5.34
C GLN A 53 -15.18 7.36 -5.32
N ALA A 54 -15.82 6.86 -6.39
CA ALA A 54 -17.27 6.75 -6.45
C ALA A 54 -17.86 5.55 -5.68
N THR A 55 -17.03 4.54 -5.34
CA THR A 55 -17.52 3.26 -4.79
C THR A 55 -16.91 2.87 -3.46
N ALA A 56 -15.73 3.42 -3.11
CA ALA A 56 -15.04 3.12 -1.88
C ALA A 56 -15.46 4.05 -0.74
N ASP A 57 -15.42 3.53 0.48
CA ASP A 57 -15.58 4.31 1.70
C ASP A 57 -14.21 4.81 2.17
N LEU A 58 -13.82 5.96 1.66
CA LEU A 58 -12.55 6.61 1.99
C LEU A 58 -12.73 7.78 2.99
N ALA A 59 -13.85 7.78 3.73
CA ALA A 59 -14.12 8.81 4.72
C ALA A 59 -12.98 8.88 5.76
N GLY A 60 -12.46 10.10 6.00
CA GLY A 60 -11.34 10.31 6.91
C GLY A 60 -9.95 10.05 6.34
N ALA A 61 -9.84 9.58 5.10
CA ALA A 61 -8.57 9.45 4.39
C ALA A 61 -8.33 10.63 3.42
N THR A 62 -7.09 11.05 3.31
CA THR A 62 -6.66 11.99 2.26
C THR A 62 -6.39 11.22 0.97
N VAL A 63 -7.18 11.49 -0.06
CA VAL A 63 -7.03 10.85 -1.37
C VAL A 63 -6.10 11.65 -2.26
N VAL A 64 -5.07 10.99 -2.78
CA VAL A 64 -4.12 11.54 -3.76
C VAL A 64 -4.27 10.79 -5.07
N VAL A 65 -4.60 11.49 -6.15
CA VAL A 65 -4.64 10.89 -7.49
C VAL A 65 -3.28 11.09 -8.16
N ASN A 66 -2.65 9.99 -8.53
CA ASN A 66 -1.38 9.99 -9.26
C ASN A 66 -1.63 9.72 -10.74
N ASP A 67 -1.66 10.76 -11.56
CA ASP A 67 -1.85 10.63 -13.02
C ASP A 67 -0.67 9.91 -13.71
N ALA A 68 0.51 9.94 -13.08
CA ALA A 68 1.70 9.26 -13.59
C ALA A 68 1.80 7.78 -13.14
N TRP A 69 0.73 7.17 -12.60
CA TRP A 69 0.73 5.81 -12.04
C TRP A 69 1.29 4.75 -13.00
N ALA A 70 1.05 4.93 -14.31
CA ALA A 70 1.51 3.99 -15.35
C ALA A 70 3.05 3.96 -15.48
N THR A 71 3.76 4.92 -14.91
CA THR A 71 5.23 4.93 -14.88
C THR A 71 5.81 4.04 -13.78
N GLY A 72 4.95 3.42 -12.96
CA GLY A 72 5.32 2.43 -11.96
C GLY A 72 5.11 2.88 -10.50
N MET A 73 5.30 1.92 -9.58
CA MET A 73 5.06 2.09 -8.14
C MET A 73 5.83 3.28 -7.53
N GLY A 74 7.02 3.58 -8.03
CA GLY A 74 7.84 4.70 -7.55
C GLY A 74 7.15 6.05 -7.65
N SER A 75 6.34 6.29 -8.70
CA SER A 75 5.58 7.52 -8.85
C SER A 75 4.50 7.67 -7.77
N SER A 76 3.82 6.57 -7.43
CA SER A 76 2.79 6.55 -6.39
C SER A 76 3.39 6.74 -4.99
N LEU A 77 4.54 6.13 -4.72
CA LEU A 77 5.25 6.34 -3.46
C LEU A 77 5.65 7.81 -3.29
N ARG A 78 6.21 8.45 -4.33
CA ARG A 78 6.55 9.88 -4.30
C ARG A 78 5.32 10.76 -4.07
N ALA A 79 4.22 10.51 -4.77
CA ALA A 79 2.98 11.28 -4.60
C ALA A 79 2.44 11.19 -3.16
N GLY A 80 2.46 9.99 -2.58
CA GLY A 80 2.02 9.79 -1.21
C GLY A 80 2.95 10.41 -0.16
N LEU A 81 4.27 10.38 -0.37
CA LEU A 81 5.24 11.05 0.52
C LEU A 81 5.07 12.58 0.45
N ALA A 82 4.92 13.14 -0.75
CA ALA A 82 4.69 14.58 -0.94
C ALA A 82 3.41 15.06 -0.22
N ALA A 83 2.34 14.28 -0.22
CA ALA A 83 1.11 14.62 0.49
C ALA A 83 1.25 14.65 2.02
N LEU A 84 2.33 14.07 2.55
CA LEU A 84 2.64 14.06 3.99
C LEU A 84 3.66 15.14 4.39
N GLU A 85 4.28 15.84 3.45
CA GLU A 85 5.34 16.82 3.73
C GLU A 85 4.87 17.98 4.64
N ASP A 86 3.63 18.44 4.47
CA ASP A 86 3.05 19.54 5.25
C ASP A 86 2.36 19.07 6.53
N THR A 87 2.54 17.81 6.93
CA THR A 87 1.99 17.26 8.18
C THR A 87 3.06 17.13 9.26
N ASP A 88 2.64 16.94 10.52
CA ASP A 88 3.54 16.68 11.65
C ASP A 88 3.98 15.20 11.75
N ALA A 89 3.68 14.38 10.75
CA ALA A 89 4.02 12.96 10.76
C ALA A 89 5.54 12.76 10.79
N GLU A 90 6.05 12.05 11.79
CA GLU A 90 7.48 11.73 11.93
C GLU A 90 7.89 10.46 11.18
N ALA A 91 6.92 9.62 10.81
CA ALA A 91 7.12 8.41 10.04
C ALA A 91 5.86 8.06 9.25
N VAL A 92 6.00 7.29 8.19
CA VAL A 92 4.89 6.75 7.42
C VAL A 92 4.94 5.23 7.36
N VAL A 93 3.82 4.59 7.68
CA VAL A 93 3.63 3.17 7.36
C VAL A 93 3.09 3.06 5.95
N VAL A 94 3.74 2.26 5.12
CA VAL A 94 3.33 1.97 3.73
C VAL A 94 2.72 0.59 3.66
N LEU A 95 1.50 0.52 3.15
CA LEU A 95 0.75 -0.70 2.89
C LEU A 95 0.37 -0.76 1.41
N LEU A 96 0.46 -1.94 0.81
CA LEU A 96 -0.02 -2.19 -0.55
C LEU A 96 -1.46 -2.71 -0.49
N VAL A 97 -2.30 -2.23 -1.42
CA VAL A 97 -3.73 -2.57 -1.45
C VAL A 97 -4.01 -4.05 -1.74
N ASP A 98 -3.07 -4.75 -2.33
CA ASP A 98 -3.18 -6.14 -2.79
C ASP A 98 -2.70 -7.19 -1.79
N MET A 99 -2.53 -6.81 -0.53
CA MET A 99 -2.05 -7.71 0.53
C MET A 99 -3.16 -8.01 1.55
N PRO A 100 -4.09 -8.94 1.25
CA PRO A 100 -5.26 -9.23 2.09
C PRO A 100 -4.90 -9.80 3.47
N GLY A 101 -3.74 -10.44 3.58
CA GLY A 101 -3.29 -11.06 4.81
C GLY A 101 -2.64 -10.12 5.82
N VAL A 102 -2.42 -8.84 5.46
CA VAL A 102 -1.88 -7.86 6.40
C VAL A 102 -2.97 -7.40 7.37
N THR A 103 -2.65 -7.37 8.66
CA THR A 103 -3.55 -7.01 9.75
C THR A 103 -3.09 -5.76 10.49
N ALA A 104 -3.98 -5.15 11.25
CA ALA A 104 -3.65 -4.05 12.15
C ALA A 104 -2.59 -4.45 13.20
N GLY A 105 -2.55 -5.73 13.58
CA GLY A 105 -1.52 -6.29 14.46
C GLY A 105 -0.12 -6.19 13.85
N ALA A 106 0.05 -6.53 12.57
CA ALA A 106 1.32 -6.38 11.87
C ALA A 106 1.72 -4.90 11.71
N VAL A 107 0.76 -4.04 11.38
CA VAL A 107 1.00 -2.59 11.30
C VAL A 107 1.48 -2.06 12.66
N ARG A 108 0.81 -2.39 13.77
CA ARG A 108 1.24 -1.97 15.12
C ARG A 108 2.63 -2.45 15.48
N ARG A 109 3.00 -3.69 15.11
CA ARG A 109 4.37 -4.20 15.35
C ARG A 109 5.42 -3.37 14.61
N VAL A 110 5.20 -3.10 13.32
CA VAL A 110 6.11 -2.31 12.49
C VAL A 110 6.16 -0.86 12.94
N ALA A 111 5.03 -0.31 13.40
CA ALA A 111 4.90 1.07 13.85
C ALA A 111 5.30 1.29 15.32
N ALA A 112 5.77 0.27 16.03
CA ALA A 112 6.09 0.38 17.47
C ALA A 112 7.20 1.41 17.80
N LEU A 113 8.03 1.76 16.80
CA LEU A 113 9.14 2.71 16.93
C LEU A 113 9.09 3.76 15.80
N PRO A 114 8.11 4.69 15.79
CA PRO A 114 7.87 5.63 14.69
C PRO A 114 8.75 6.88 14.78
N TYR A 115 10.05 6.73 14.94
CA TYR A 115 10.97 7.88 15.00
C TYR A 115 11.51 8.25 13.61
N ARG A 116 12.00 9.48 13.47
CA ARG A 116 12.40 10.10 12.20
C ARG A 116 13.46 9.34 11.40
N GLN A 117 14.35 8.61 12.08
CA GLN A 117 15.42 7.82 11.46
C GLN A 117 15.06 6.33 11.30
N ALA A 118 13.80 5.95 11.56
CA ALA A 118 13.40 4.55 11.47
C ALA A 118 13.28 4.07 10.03
N LEU A 119 13.85 2.91 9.75
CA LEU A 119 13.57 2.10 8.57
C LEU A 119 13.18 0.72 9.08
N VAL A 120 11.91 0.36 8.94
CA VAL A 120 11.39 -0.92 9.47
C VAL A 120 10.65 -1.64 8.36
N CYS A 121 10.77 -2.97 8.29
CA CYS A 121 9.96 -3.80 7.42
C CYS A 121 9.42 -5.01 8.19
N ALA A 122 8.21 -5.44 7.84
CA ALA A 122 7.71 -6.73 8.25
C ALA A 122 8.51 -7.84 7.59
N THR A 123 8.64 -8.98 8.28
CA THR A 123 9.14 -10.22 7.68
C THR A 123 8.15 -11.35 7.87
N TYR A 124 8.14 -12.26 6.89
CA TYR A 124 7.32 -13.46 6.84
C TYR A 124 8.20 -14.62 6.40
N GLY A 125 8.40 -15.62 7.27
CA GLY A 125 9.36 -16.68 7.02
C GLY A 125 10.79 -16.18 6.78
N GLY A 126 11.17 -15.03 7.38
CA GLY A 126 12.46 -14.41 7.20
C GLY A 126 12.61 -13.56 5.91
N LEU A 127 11.57 -13.47 5.09
CA LEU A 127 11.57 -12.63 3.88
C LEU A 127 10.95 -11.27 4.16
N ARG A 128 11.61 -10.19 3.70
CA ARG A 128 11.12 -8.82 3.85
C ARG A 128 9.85 -8.58 3.04
N GLY A 129 8.86 -7.94 3.65
CA GLY A 129 7.57 -7.59 3.05
C GLY A 129 6.97 -6.32 3.63
N HIS A 130 5.71 -6.07 3.29
CA HIS A 130 4.93 -4.98 3.87
C HIS A 130 4.10 -5.50 5.07
N PRO A 131 3.70 -4.59 5.99
CA PRO A 131 3.92 -3.14 5.96
C PRO A 131 5.38 -2.75 6.16
N MET A 132 5.75 -1.59 5.61
CA MET A 132 7.05 -0.96 5.85
C MET A 132 6.85 0.38 6.53
N LEU A 133 7.77 0.78 7.42
CA LEU A 133 7.78 2.10 8.03
C LEU A 133 9.02 2.86 7.58
N PHE A 134 8.80 4.10 7.16
CA PHE A 134 9.85 5.03 6.76
C PHE A 134 9.78 6.29 7.63
N GLY A 135 10.79 6.52 8.44
CA GLY A 135 10.98 7.75 9.18
C GLY A 135 11.19 8.95 8.24
N ARG A 136 10.77 10.12 8.70
CA ARG A 136 10.71 11.35 7.88
C ARG A 136 12.05 11.72 7.26
N ASP A 137 13.15 11.48 7.96
CA ASP A 137 14.50 11.81 7.48
C ASP A 137 14.92 10.99 6.25
N HIS A 138 14.20 9.91 5.95
CA HIS A 138 14.42 9.07 4.77
C HIS A 138 13.55 9.42 3.56
N TRP A 139 12.47 10.21 3.72
CA TRP A 139 11.47 10.42 2.66
C TRP A 139 12.08 11.02 1.39
N SER A 140 12.89 12.06 1.51
CA SER A 140 13.55 12.71 0.36
C SER A 140 14.48 11.73 -0.38
N GLY A 141 15.27 10.94 0.36
CA GLY A 141 16.16 9.94 -0.24
C GLY A 141 15.40 8.80 -0.92
N ILE A 142 14.30 8.34 -0.31
CA ILE A 142 13.40 7.35 -0.92
C ILE A 142 12.78 7.92 -2.20
N ALA A 143 12.23 9.13 -2.16
CA ALA A 143 11.60 9.78 -3.31
C ALA A 143 12.58 9.94 -4.48
N THR A 144 13.85 10.26 -4.21
CA THR A 144 14.89 10.39 -5.22
C THR A 144 15.20 9.07 -5.93
N LEU A 145 15.23 7.95 -5.21
CA LEU A 145 15.56 6.63 -5.74
C LEU A 145 14.35 5.80 -6.18
N ALA A 146 13.14 6.19 -5.80
CA ALA A 146 11.90 5.51 -6.18
C ALA A 146 11.57 5.80 -7.66
N LYS A 147 12.22 5.05 -8.55
CA LYS A 147 12.04 5.15 -10.00
C LYS A 147 11.32 3.90 -10.51
N VAL A 148 10.47 4.06 -11.54
CA VAL A 148 9.76 2.96 -12.20
C VAL A 148 9.06 2.05 -11.16
N ASP A 149 9.12 0.73 -11.32
CA ASP A 149 8.43 -0.27 -10.48
C ASP A 149 9.21 -0.74 -9.25
N VAL A 150 10.32 -0.09 -8.91
CA VAL A 150 11.19 -0.56 -7.82
C VAL A 150 10.83 0.00 -6.43
N GLY A 151 9.92 1.00 -6.36
CA GLY A 151 9.49 1.60 -5.10
C GLY A 151 10.66 2.05 -4.22
N ALA A 152 10.62 1.74 -2.92
CA ALA A 152 11.67 2.07 -1.96
C ALA A 152 12.87 1.09 -1.98
N ARG A 153 12.79 -0.01 -2.73
CA ARG A 153 13.76 -1.12 -2.69
C ARG A 153 15.22 -0.66 -2.89
N PRO A 154 15.57 0.19 -3.88
CA PRO A 154 16.96 0.62 -4.06
C PRO A 154 17.50 1.38 -2.85
N TYR A 155 16.67 2.21 -2.22
CA TYR A 155 17.03 2.95 -1.02
C TYR A 155 17.32 2.03 0.17
N LEU A 156 16.45 1.04 0.38
CA LEU A 156 16.58 0.05 1.46
C LEU A 156 17.76 -0.88 1.25
N MET A 157 18.04 -1.28 0.01
CA MET A 157 19.22 -2.11 -0.32
C MET A 157 20.53 -1.39 -0.01
N ALA A 158 20.60 -0.09 -0.31
CA ALA A 158 21.79 0.73 0.01
C ALA A 158 21.99 0.93 1.53
N ARG A 159 20.96 0.62 2.35
CA ARG A 159 20.94 0.81 3.82
C ARG A 159 20.54 -0.46 4.58
N THR A 160 20.86 -1.62 4.03
CA THR A 160 20.35 -2.91 4.57
C THR A 160 20.70 -3.10 6.05
N GLY A 161 21.84 -2.59 6.51
CA GLY A 161 22.27 -2.65 7.93
C GLY A 161 21.52 -1.67 8.86
N GLN A 162 20.70 -0.76 8.30
CA GLN A 162 19.87 0.19 9.08
C GLN A 162 18.40 -0.22 9.12
N VAL A 163 18.00 -1.21 8.30
CA VAL A 163 16.61 -1.69 8.24
C VAL A 163 16.36 -2.66 9.37
N LEU A 164 15.47 -2.28 10.28
CA LEU A 164 14.97 -3.17 11.33
C LEU A 164 13.92 -4.13 10.74
N GLU A 165 14.17 -5.41 10.90
CA GLU A 165 13.25 -6.48 10.48
C GLU A 165 12.38 -6.91 11.65
N VAL A 166 11.07 -6.92 11.44
CA VAL A 166 10.06 -7.27 12.46
C VAL A 166 9.27 -8.48 12.01
N ALA A 167 9.41 -9.59 12.71
CA ALA A 167 8.67 -10.81 12.40
C ALA A 167 7.15 -10.58 12.62
N CYS A 168 6.37 -10.80 11.57
CA CYS A 168 4.92 -10.68 11.58
C CYS A 168 4.22 -12.04 11.38
N ASP A 169 4.98 -13.13 11.37
CA ASP A 169 4.43 -14.48 11.39
C ASP A 169 3.46 -14.65 12.59
N GLY A 170 2.40 -15.42 12.39
CA GLY A 170 1.38 -15.68 13.40
C GLY A 170 0.37 -14.54 13.62
N VAL A 171 0.62 -13.33 13.08
CA VAL A 171 -0.37 -12.22 13.13
C VAL A 171 -0.78 -11.74 11.75
N ALA A 172 -0.01 -12.04 10.71
CA ALA A 172 -0.29 -11.65 9.34
C ALA A 172 0.42 -12.60 8.36
N THR A 173 0.09 -12.46 7.08
CA THR A 173 0.83 -13.08 5.98
C THR A 173 1.22 -12.03 4.95
N GLY A 174 2.35 -12.24 4.29
CA GLY A 174 2.92 -11.32 3.32
C GLY A 174 2.52 -11.61 1.86
N ALA A 175 1.51 -12.45 1.65
CA ALA A 175 1.05 -12.78 0.30
C ALA A 175 0.37 -11.58 -0.36
N ASP A 176 0.72 -11.32 -1.60
CA ASP A 176 0.05 -10.40 -2.51
C ASP A 176 -0.85 -11.16 -3.50
N ILE A 177 -1.77 -10.46 -4.12
CA ILE A 177 -2.70 -11.01 -5.10
C ILE A 177 -2.40 -10.39 -6.46
N ASP A 178 -1.99 -11.22 -7.39
CA ASP A 178 -1.64 -10.81 -8.75
C ASP A 178 -2.52 -11.43 -9.83
N THR A 179 -3.14 -12.59 -9.54
CA THR A 179 -3.95 -13.36 -10.48
C THR A 179 -5.34 -13.64 -9.95
N PRO A 180 -6.33 -13.98 -10.81
CA PRO A 180 -7.66 -14.39 -10.36
C PRO A 180 -7.65 -15.65 -9.48
N GLU A 181 -6.73 -16.57 -9.71
CA GLU A 181 -6.57 -17.80 -8.92
C GLU A 181 -6.16 -17.46 -7.49
N GLU A 182 -5.13 -16.62 -7.33
CA GLU A 182 -4.71 -16.14 -6.01
C GLU A 182 -5.83 -15.37 -5.30
N ALA A 183 -6.61 -14.56 -6.04
CA ALA A 183 -7.77 -13.87 -5.47
C ALA A 183 -8.83 -14.86 -4.93
N ALA A 184 -9.09 -15.95 -5.67
CA ALA A 184 -10.05 -16.97 -5.26
C ALA A 184 -9.64 -17.66 -3.96
N ASP A 185 -8.35 -17.93 -3.75
CA ASP A 185 -7.83 -18.52 -2.51
C ASP A 185 -8.11 -17.66 -1.27
N TRP A 186 -8.26 -16.34 -1.47
CA TRP A 186 -8.62 -15.38 -0.43
C TRP A 186 -10.14 -15.07 -0.37
N GLY A 187 -10.97 -15.73 -1.18
CA GLY A 187 -12.38 -15.42 -1.31
C GLY A 187 -12.63 -14.01 -1.86
N ILE A 188 -11.70 -13.52 -2.68
CA ILE A 188 -11.76 -12.19 -3.29
C ILE A 188 -12.35 -12.31 -4.69
N SER A 189 -13.40 -11.54 -4.94
CA SER A 189 -14.06 -11.47 -6.23
C SER A 189 -13.42 -10.42 -7.13
N VAL A 190 -13.18 -10.84 -8.38
CA VAL A 190 -12.72 -9.98 -9.46
C VAL A 190 -13.96 -9.44 -10.18
N PRO A 191 -14.11 -8.11 -10.36
CA PRO A 191 -15.23 -7.57 -11.15
C PRO A 191 -15.24 -8.15 -12.55
N ALA A 192 -16.42 -8.56 -13.04
CA ALA A 192 -16.53 -9.01 -14.42
C ALA A 192 -16.04 -7.93 -15.39
N PRO A 193 -15.31 -8.29 -16.46
CA PRO A 193 -14.89 -7.33 -17.48
C PRO A 193 -16.13 -6.61 -18.03
N ARG A 194 -16.06 -5.28 -18.07
CA ARG A 194 -17.17 -4.50 -18.67
C ARG A 194 -17.34 -4.96 -20.12
N GLN A 195 -18.53 -5.43 -20.47
CA GLN A 195 -18.87 -5.63 -21.87
C GLN A 195 -18.83 -4.25 -22.55
N PRO A 196 -18.22 -4.13 -23.74
CA PRO A 196 -18.28 -2.89 -24.50
C PRO A 196 -19.75 -2.56 -24.75
N THR A 197 -20.17 -1.35 -24.36
CA THR A 197 -21.50 -0.83 -24.69
C THR A 197 -21.65 -0.88 -26.21
N PRO A 198 -22.69 -1.53 -26.76
CA PRO A 198 -22.94 -1.47 -28.20
C PRO A 198 -23.17 -0.02 -28.61
N SER A 199 -22.43 0.41 -29.64
CA SER A 199 -22.52 1.74 -30.25
C SER A 199 -23.82 1.89 -31.00
#